data_5ebf1221771e2b63d96cd4cde734a902
#
_entry.id   5ebf1221771e2b63d96cd4cde734a902
#
_cell.length_a   1.000
_cell.length_b   1.000
_cell.length_c   1.000
_cell.angle_alpha   90.00
_cell.angle_beta   90.00
_cell.angle_gamma   90.00
#
_symmetry.space_group_name_H-M   'P 1'
#
loop_
_entity.id
_entity.type
_entity.pdbx_description
1 polymer ?
#
loop_
_entity_poly.entity_id
_entity_poly.type
_entity_poly.pdbx_seq_one_letter_code
_entity_poly.pdbx_strand_id
1 'polypeptide(L)'
;MKKYRSKPNFFLRLASVITEDNKHILGELFNETASWPIDFHELILLRDVPAKEQLALKDDYERLCKLQHQRTSLNWRKSFNGKLMEKIYLETIKRIDSDKIYSPCKAGGRFVEIFPDGVVRGCEVEKLWDVSEIGSVNNTNLDIVDVVKSKKAKEFQKIAKDCTCTFECANAINTVYDPKHWLSLINIK
;
A
#
# COMPACT_ATOMS: atom_id res chain seq x y z
N MET A 1 0.65 23.16 -12.86
CA MET A 1 0.85 21.72 -13.13
C MET A 1 1.47 21.40 -14.50
N LYS A 2 1.04 21.99 -15.63
CA LYS A 2 1.67 21.77 -16.96
C LYS A 2 3.21 21.92 -16.99
N LYS A 3 3.77 22.83 -16.19
CA LYS A 3 5.23 23.13 -16.15
C LYS A 3 6.09 21.94 -15.64
N TYR A 4 5.54 21.00 -14.89
CA TYR A 4 6.28 19.88 -14.30
C TYR A 4 6.17 18.59 -15.11
N ARG A 5 5.15 18.45 -15.97
CA ARG A 5 4.93 17.28 -16.83
C ARG A 5 6.03 17.05 -17.90
N SER A 6 6.81 18.10 -18.22
CA SER A 6 7.94 18.00 -19.13
C SER A 6 9.21 17.41 -18.51
N LYS A 7 9.22 17.14 -17.21
CA LYS A 7 10.37 16.53 -16.53
C LYS A 7 10.23 14.99 -16.57
N PRO A 8 11.19 14.24 -17.11
CA PRO A 8 11.08 12.80 -17.32
C PRO A 8 10.91 11.98 -16.03
N ASN A 9 11.15 12.59 -14.85
CA ASN A 9 11.10 11.92 -13.56
C ASN A 9 9.97 12.45 -12.66
N PHE A 10 8.98 13.18 -13.20
CA PHE A 10 7.86 13.68 -12.42
C PHE A 10 6.65 12.78 -12.62
N PHE A 11 6.17 12.19 -11.55
CA PHE A 11 4.96 11.36 -11.52
C PHE A 11 3.96 11.95 -10.51
N LEU A 12 2.78 12.32 -10.98
CA LEU A 12 1.71 12.88 -10.16
C LEU A 12 0.65 11.84 -9.87
N ARG A 13 0.52 11.47 -8.61
CA ARG A 13 -0.48 10.52 -8.13
C ARG A 13 -1.55 11.25 -7.32
N LEU A 14 -2.80 10.95 -7.58
CA LEU A 14 -3.93 11.27 -6.72
C LEU A 14 -4.30 10.01 -5.93
N ALA A 15 -4.57 10.13 -4.65
CA ALA A 15 -5.04 9.02 -3.81
C ALA A 15 -6.42 9.37 -3.24
N SER A 16 -7.35 8.42 -3.30
CA SER A 16 -8.67 8.52 -2.67
C SER A 16 -8.90 7.35 -1.74
N VAL A 17 -9.21 7.64 -0.48
CA VAL A 17 -9.62 6.62 0.50
C VAL A 17 -11.11 6.35 0.31
N ILE A 18 -11.48 5.08 0.13
CA ILE A 18 -12.89 4.66 0.07
C ILE A 18 -13.42 4.40 1.48
N THR A 19 -14.55 5.01 1.78
CA THR A 19 -15.28 4.90 3.05
C THR A 19 -16.77 4.70 2.78
N GLU A 20 -17.55 4.32 3.79
CA GLU A 20 -19.02 4.26 3.67
C GLU A 20 -19.62 5.61 3.26
N ASP A 21 -19.07 6.71 3.77
CA ASP A 21 -19.60 8.06 3.52
C ASP A 21 -19.39 8.54 2.09
N ASN A 22 -18.31 8.09 1.41
CA ASN A 22 -17.92 8.62 0.10
C ASN A 22 -18.00 7.62 -1.05
N LYS A 23 -18.23 6.33 -0.80
CA LYS A 23 -18.22 5.28 -1.85
C LYS A 23 -19.16 5.57 -3.01
N HIS A 24 -20.28 6.26 -2.76
CA HIS A 24 -21.29 6.59 -3.76
C HIS A 24 -20.85 7.69 -4.73
N ILE A 25 -19.97 8.62 -4.31
CA ILE A 25 -19.47 9.74 -5.13
C ILE A 25 -18.14 9.44 -5.84
N LEU A 26 -17.41 8.41 -5.42
CA LEU A 26 -16.08 8.12 -5.98
C LEU A 26 -16.12 7.80 -7.48
N GLY A 27 -17.20 7.25 -8.00
CA GLY A 27 -17.37 7.04 -9.44
C GLY A 27 -17.40 8.36 -10.23
N GLU A 28 -18.08 9.38 -9.71
CA GLU A 28 -18.14 10.73 -10.29
C GLU A 28 -16.77 11.41 -10.18
N LEU A 29 -16.13 11.33 -9.01
CA LEU A 29 -14.77 11.85 -8.80
C LEU A 29 -13.77 11.24 -9.79
N PHE A 30 -13.87 9.94 -10.05
CA PHE A 30 -13.06 9.26 -11.07
C PHE A 30 -13.31 9.81 -12.47
N ASN A 31 -14.58 10.13 -12.80
CA ASN A 31 -14.94 10.74 -14.09
C ASN A 31 -14.33 12.14 -14.23
N GLU A 32 -14.46 12.96 -13.20
CA GLU A 32 -13.92 14.30 -13.19
C GLU A 32 -12.40 14.31 -13.29
N THR A 33 -11.73 13.51 -12.45
CA THR A 33 -10.26 13.45 -12.41
C THR A 33 -9.63 12.81 -13.64
N ALA A 34 -10.42 12.12 -14.49
CA ALA A 34 -9.92 11.56 -15.75
C ALA A 34 -9.37 12.63 -16.71
N SER A 35 -9.86 13.87 -16.63
CA SER A 35 -9.38 15.02 -17.42
C SER A 35 -8.19 15.73 -16.77
N TRP A 36 -7.85 15.42 -15.54
CA TRP A 36 -6.77 16.07 -14.81
C TRP A 36 -5.40 15.60 -15.28
N PRO A 37 -4.37 16.44 -15.19
CA PRO A 37 -3.02 16.07 -15.57
C PRO A 37 -2.33 15.22 -14.51
N ILE A 38 -2.95 14.12 -14.10
CA ILE A 38 -2.41 13.12 -13.19
C ILE A 38 -1.96 11.88 -13.97
N ASP A 39 -0.96 11.18 -13.45
CA ASP A 39 -0.45 9.96 -14.07
C ASP A 39 -1.20 8.72 -13.58
N PHE A 40 -1.66 8.77 -12.34
CA PHE A 40 -2.36 7.66 -11.71
C PHE A 40 -3.31 8.13 -10.59
N HIS A 41 -4.50 7.53 -10.52
CA HIS A 41 -5.44 7.71 -9.42
C HIS A 41 -5.50 6.42 -8.60
N GLU A 42 -4.89 6.43 -7.42
CA GLU A 42 -4.86 5.30 -6.51
C GLU A 42 -6.11 5.25 -5.65
N LEU A 43 -6.60 4.03 -5.44
CA LEU A 43 -7.67 3.74 -4.49
C LEU A 43 -7.09 3.08 -3.27
N ILE A 44 -7.41 3.62 -2.12
CA ILE A 44 -7.01 3.12 -0.81
C ILE A 44 -8.27 2.68 -0.08
N LEU A 45 -8.30 1.44 0.40
CA LEU A 45 -9.38 0.99 1.27
C LEU A 45 -9.18 1.56 2.68
N LEU A 46 -10.26 2.03 3.31
CA LEU A 46 -10.20 2.50 4.70
C LEU A 46 -9.61 1.41 5.59
N ARG A 47 -8.62 1.81 6.41
CA ARG A 47 -7.86 0.93 7.31
C ARG A 47 -8.29 1.16 8.76
N ASP A 48 -7.83 0.27 9.63
CA ASP A 48 -8.02 0.38 11.10
C ASP A 48 -9.49 0.48 11.51
N VAL A 49 -10.34 -0.19 10.73
CA VAL A 49 -11.77 -0.36 11.01
C VAL A 49 -12.08 -1.84 11.17
N PRO A 50 -13.20 -2.21 11.83
CA PRO A 50 -13.64 -3.59 11.92
C PRO A 50 -13.72 -4.28 10.56
N ALA A 51 -13.34 -5.55 10.48
CA ALA A 51 -13.36 -6.33 9.24
C ALA A 51 -14.73 -6.30 8.53
N LYS A 52 -15.84 -6.20 9.31
CA LYS A 52 -17.21 -6.07 8.78
C LYS A 52 -17.37 -4.78 7.95
N GLU A 53 -16.74 -3.69 8.36
CA GLU A 53 -16.81 -2.42 7.63
C GLU A 53 -16.01 -2.50 6.33
N GLN A 54 -14.83 -3.10 6.35
CA GLN A 54 -14.08 -3.34 5.12
C GLN A 54 -14.82 -4.27 4.16
N LEU A 55 -15.49 -5.29 4.70
CA LEU A 55 -16.30 -6.20 3.89
C LEU A 55 -17.49 -5.49 3.22
N ALA A 56 -18.11 -4.53 3.89
CA ALA A 56 -19.20 -3.72 3.31
C ALA A 56 -18.73 -2.83 2.15
N LEU A 57 -17.44 -2.45 2.12
CA LEU A 57 -16.84 -1.65 1.03
C LEU A 57 -16.28 -2.49 -0.13
N LYS A 58 -16.24 -3.81 -0.02
CA LYS A 58 -15.55 -4.69 -0.96
C LYS A 58 -16.03 -4.53 -2.39
N ASP A 59 -17.35 -4.60 -2.63
CA ASP A 59 -17.93 -4.57 -3.98
C ASP A 59 -17.66 -3.21 -4.65
N ASP A 60 -17.77 -2.12 -3.89
CA ASP A 60 -17.43 -0.78 -4.37
C ASP A 60 -15.94 -0.64 -4.66
N TYR A 61 -15.08 -1.15 -3.79
CA TYR A 61 -13.63 -1.16 -4.01
C TYR A 61 -13.27 -1.95 -5.28
N GLU A 62 -13.83 -3.15 -5.46
CA GLU A 62 -13.60 -3.97 -6.66
C GLU A 62 -14.10 -3.29 -7.93
N ARG A 63 -15.29 -2.69 -7.90
CA ARG A 63 -15.87 -1.93 -9.02
C ARG A 63 -14.95 -0.75 -9.40
N LEU A 64 -14.49 0.02 -8.42
CA LEU A 64 -13.62 1.17 -8.66
C LEU A 64 -12.23 0.77 -9.15
N CYS A 65 -11.67 -0.32 -8.66
CA CYS A 65 -10.40 -0.87 -9.16
C CYS A 65 -10.51 -1.29 -10.63
N LYS A 66 -11.63 -1.93 -11.03
CA LYS A 66 -11.91 -2.27 -12.43
C LYS A 66 -12.02 -1.01 -13.31
N LEU A 67 -12.73 0.01 -12.83
CA LEU A 67 -12.86 1.28 -13.53
C LEU A 67 -11.50 1.97 -13.71
N GLN A 68 -10.69 2.02 -12.66
CA GLN A 68 -9.34 2.56 -12.69
C GLN A 68 -8.45 1.78 -13.69
N HIS A 69 -8.51 0.44 -13.67
CA HIS A 69 -7.77 -0.40 -14.60
C HIS A 69 -8.15 -0.11 -16.06
N GLN A 70 -9.45 0.05 -16.37
CA GLN A 70 -9.93 0.35 -17.72
C GLN A 70 -9.41 1.71 -18.24
N ARG A 71 -9.26 2.70 -17.37
CA ARG A 71 -8.80 4.06 -17.70
C ARG A 71 -7.28 4.18 -17.83
N THR A 72 -6.57 3.27 -17.20
CA THR A 72 -5.10 3.29 -17.24
C THR A 72 -4.60 2.83 -18.60
N SER A 73 -3.59 3.53 -19.14
CA SER A 73 -3.02 3.19 -20.46
C SER A 73 -2.46 1.77 -20.50
N LEU A 74 -2.55 1.13 -21.67
CA LEU A 74 -2.04 -0.22 -21.86
C LEU A 74 -0.53 -0.33 -21.54
N ASN A 75 0.24 0.69 -21.89
CA ASN A 75 1.68 0.73 -21.60
C ASN A 75 1.95 0.74 -20.10
N TRP A 76 1.19 1.52 -19.34
CA TRP A 76 1.34 1.54 -17.88
C TRP A 76 0.91 0.20 -17.28
N ARG A 77 -0.21 -0.38 -17.70
CA ARG A 77 -0.66 -1.70 -17.23
C ARG A 77 0.36 -2.82 -17.45
N LYS A 78 1.11 -2.75 -18.56
CA LYS A 78 2.20 -3.68 -18.86
C LYS A 78 3.49 -3.39 -18.09
N SER A 79 3.64 -2.20 -17.54
CA SER A 79 4.80 -1.83 -16.73
C SER A 79 4.85 -2.62 -15.41
N PHE A 80 6.03 -2.66 -14.80
CA PHE A 80 6.21 -3.25 -13.47
C PHE A 80 5.23 -2.63 -12.43
N ASN A 81 5.14 -1.31 -12.39
CA ASN A 81 4.25 -0.60 -11.46
C ASN A 81 2.77 -0.94 -11.70
N GLY A 82 2.34 -1.02 -12.95
CA GLY A 82 0.96 -1.37 -13.29
C GLY A 82 0.59 -2.78 -12.83
N LYS A 83 1.46 -3.75 -13.06
CA LYS A 83 1.29 -5.13 -12.61
C LYS A 83 1.32 -5.25 -11.09
N LEU A 84 2.21 -4.49 -10.44
CA LEU A 84 2.29 -4.46 -8.98
C LEU A 84 0.98 -3.92 -8.38
N MET A 85 0.46 -2.81 -8.91
CA MET A 85 -0.81 -2.23 -8.44
C MET A 85 -2.00 -3.16 -8.64
N GLU A 86 -2.11 -3.78 -9.82
CA GLU A 86 -3.15 -4.78 -10.08
C GLU A 86 -3.08 -5.92 -9.06
N LYS A 87 -1.87 -6.41 -8.77
CA LYS A 87 -1.68 -7.47 -7.80
C LYS A 87 -2.05 -7.06 -6.38
N ILE A 88 -1.68 -5.84 -5.96
CA ILE A 88 -2.07 -5.28 -4.66
C ILE A 88 -3.59 -5.25 -4.54
N TYR A 89 -4.30 -4.76 -5.54
CA TYR A 89 -5.77 -4.71 -5.53
C TYR A 89 -6.39 -6.10 -5.40
N LEU A 90 -5.92 -7.07 -6.18
CA LEU A 90 -6.42 -8.46 -6.12
C LEU A 90 -6.13 -9.09 -4.75
N GLU A 91 -4.97 -8.82 -4.16
CA GLU A 91 -4.63 -9.33 -2.83
C GLU A 91 -5.44 -8.66 -1.72
N THR A 92 -5.69 -7.35 -1.83
CA THR A 92 -6.56 -6.62 -0.90
C THR A 92 -7.97 -7.21 -0.90
N ILE A 93 -8.58 -7.41 -2.07
CA ILE A 93 -9.91 -8.02 -2.21
C ILE A 93 -9.94 -9.41 -1.55
N LYS A 94 -8.94 -10.25 -1.82
CA LYS A 94 -8.86 -11.58 -1.23
C LYS A 94 -8.67 -11.57 0.30
N ARG A 95 -7.94 -10.59 0.84
CA ARG A 95 -7.77 -10.43 2.30
C ARG A 95 -9.06 -10.05 2.99
N ILE A 96 -9.85 -9.17 2.37
CA ILE A 96 -11.19 -8.81 2.88
C ILE A 96 -12.08 -10.06 2.99
N ASP A 97 -12.01 -10.97 2.00
CA ASP A 97 -12.85 -12.16 1.95
C ASP A 97 -12.45 -13.27 2.92
N SER A 98 -11.17 -13.43 3.18
CA SER A 98 -10.69 -14.69 3.76
C SER A 98 -9.74 -14.51 4.94
N ASP A 99 -9.36 -13.29 5.29
CA ASP A 99 -8.35 -12.99 6.32
C ASP A 99 -7.05 -13.82 6.14
N LYS A 100 -6.72 -14.18 4.88
CA LYS A 100 -5.56 -15.01 4.58
C LYS A 100 -4.30 -14.20 4.34
N ILE A 101 -3.18 -14.73 4.76
CA ILE A 101 -1.85 -14.19 4.48
C ILE A 101 -1.45 -14.61 3.07
N TYR A 102 -1.31 -13.63 2.15
CA TYR A 102 -0.83 -13.89 0.79
C TYR A 102 0.69 -13.80 0.68
N SER A 103 1.28 -12.82 1.37
CA SER A 103 2.72 -12.65 1.50
C SER A 103 3.04 -12.28 2.93
N PRO A 104 4.02 -12.90 3.58
CA PRO A 104 4.43 -12.55 4.94
C PRO A 104 4.82 -11.07 5.01
N CYS A 105 4.30 -10.37 6.01
CA CYS A 105 4.59 -8.96 6.19
C CYS A 105 6.09 -8.72 6.44
N LYS A 106 6.64 -7.69 5.79
CA LYS A 106 8.06 -7.29 5.88
C LYS A 106 8.27 -6.03 6.71
N ALA A 107 7.23 -5.58 7.43
CA ALA A 107 7.28 -4.44 8.33
C ALA A 107 8.38 -4.60 9.39
N GLY A 108 9.00 -3.49 9.75
CA GLY A 108 10.12 -3.47 10.70
C GLY A 108 11.45 -3.96 10.14
N GLY A 109 11.48 -4.43 8.88
CA GLY A 109 12.71 -4.93 8.25
C GLY A 109 12.97 -4.41 6.85
N ARG A 110 11.93 -4.28 6.02
CA ARG A 110 12.01 -3.77 4.65
C ARG A 110 11.34 -2.42 4.47
N PHE A 111 10.52 -2.03 5.39
CA PHE A 111 10.00 -0.68 5.56
C PHE A 111 9.78 -0.41 7.05
N VAL A 112 9.89 0.84 7.40
CA VAL A 112 9.64 1.41 8.73
C VAL A 112 9.11 2.81 8.54
N GLU A 113 8.57 3.37 9.60
CA GLU A 113 8.10 4.76 9.67
C GLU A 113 8.88 5.50 10.73
N ILE A 114 9.31 6.72 10.39
CA ILE A 114 10.03 7.61 11.30
C ILE A 114 9.11 8.78 11.61
N PHE A 115 8.81 8.93 12.89
CA PHE A 115 7.96 10.01 13.38
C PHE A 115 8.77 11.30 13.62
N PRO A 116 8.10 12.47 13.71
CA PRO A 116 8.81 13.76 13.86
C PRO A 116 9.68 13.87 15.10
N ASP A 117 9.38 13.09 16.14
CA ASP A 117 10.17 13.00 17.39
C ASP A 117 11.36 12.02 17.28
N GLY A 118 11.57 11.44 16.09
CA GLY A 118 12.64 10.47 15.83
C GLY A 118 12.30 9.04 16.25
N VAL A 119 11.13 8.78 16.79
CA VAL A 119 10.66 7.42 17.07
C VAL A 119 10.52 6.64 15.75
N VAL A 120 10.98 5.40 15.75
CA VAL A 120 10.86 4.49 14.61
C VAL A 120 9.88 3.39 14.93
N ARG A 121 8.85 3.27 14.11
CA ARG A 121 7.87 2.20 14.17
C ARG A 121 8.02 1.24 12.99
N GLY A 122 7.80 -0.02 13.25
CA GLY A 122 7.80 -1.04 12.21
C GLY A 122 6.57 -0.95 11.29
N CYS A 123 5.46 -0.39 11.78
CA CYS A 123 4.21 -0.21 11.05
C CYS A 123 3.30 0.80 11.75
N GLU A 124 2.45 1.50 10.99
CA GLU A 124 1.44 2.45 11.50
C GLU A 124 0.06 1.82 11.78
N VAL A 125 -0.15 0.54 11.44
CA VAL A 125 -1.45 -0.11 11.61
C VAL A 125 -1.80 -0.22 13.09
N GLU A 126 -2.98 0.26 13.47
CA GLU A 126 -3.42 0.41 14.85
C GLU A 126 -3.32 -0.89 15.66
N LYS A 127 -3.74 -2.01 15.09
CA LYS A 127 -3.69 -3.32 15.77
C LYS A 127 -2.27 -3.77 16.17
N LEU A 128 -1.23 -3.15 15.63
CA LEU A 128 0.17 -3.41 15.96
C LEU A 128 0.81 -2.25 16.70
N TRP A 129 0.07 -1.18 17.00
CA TRP A 129 0.62 0.07 17.49
C TRP A 129 1.43 -0.10 18.77
N ASP A 130 0.92 -0.84 19.73
CA ASP A 130 1.55 -1.04 21.05
C ASP A 130 2.91 -1.76 20.97
N VAL A 131 3.11 -2.56 19.93
CA VAL A 131 4.35 -3.36 19.73
C VAL A 131 5.20 -2.84 18.57
N SER A 132 4.71 -1.85 17.82
CA SER A 132 5.35 -1.40 16.57
C SER A 132 6.56 -0.51 16.79
N GLU A 133 6.73 0.12 17.95
CA GLU A 133 7.90 0.93 18.24
C GLU A 133 9.15 0.08 18.37
N ILE A 134 10.07 0.20 17.42
CA ILE A 134 11.28 -0.62 17.31
C ILE A 134 12.55 0.13 17.74
N GLY A 135 12.48 1.42 17.98
CA GLY A 135 13.59 2.23 18.44
C GLY A 135 13.44 3.71 18.11
N SER A 136 14.54 4.44 18.15
CA SER A 136 14.60 5.84 17.75
C SER A 136 15.93 6.14 17.03
N VAL A 137 15.85 6.91 15.96
CA VAL A 137 17.05 7.38 15.27
C VAL A 137 17.89 8.34 16.12
N ASN A 138 17.29 9.01 17.09
CA ASN A 138 18.01 9.89 18.01
C ASN A 138 19.01 9.12 18.89
N ASN A 139 18.74 7.84 19.16
CA ASN A 139 19.60 6.97 19.96
C ASN A 139 20.72 6.30 19.15
N THR A 140 20.71 6.44 17.83
CA THR A 140 21.65 5.78 16.90
C THR A 140 22.41 6.78 16.03
N ASN A 141 22.56 8.03 16.46
CA ASN A 141 23.14 9.11 15.65
C ASN A 141 22.51 9.22 14.24
N LEU A 142 21.18 9.06 14.16
CA LEU A 142 20.38 9.04 12.93
C LEU A 142 20.66 7.83 12.02
N ASP A 143 21.32 6.78 12.49
CA ASP A 143 21.50 5.55 11.71
C ASP A 143 20.26 4.64 11.83
N ILE A 144 19.44 4.63 10.80
CA ILE A 144 18.25 3.78 10.69
C ILE A 144 18.60 2.29 10.58
N VAL A 145 19.78 1.96 10.04
CA VAL A 145 20.20 0.56 9.85
C VAL A 145 20.38 -0.13 11.20
N ASP A 146 20.92 0.58 12.18
CA ASP A 146 21.08 0.04 13.54
C ASP A 146 19.72 -0.21 14.19
N VAL A 147 18.76 0.68 13.99
CA VAL A 147 17.39 0.51 14.50
C VAL A 147 16.74 -0.75 13.91
N VAL A 148 16.76 -0.93 12.58
CA VAL A 148 16.11 -2.08 11.92
C VAL A 148 16.84 -3.41 12.16
N LYS A 149 18.11 -3.38 12.56
CA LYS A 149 18.87 -4.57 12.96
C LYS A 149 18.74 -4.91 14.45
N SER A 150 18.14 -4.05 15.24
CA SER A 150 17.98 -4.21 16.69
C SER A 150 17.21 -5.50 17.04
N LYS A 151 17.37 -5.94 18.29
CA LYS A 151 16.59 -7.06 18.84
C LYS A 151 15.09 -6.78 18.80
N LYS A 152 14.68 -5.54 19.18
CA LYS A 152 13.29 -5.09 19.20
C LYS A 152 12.67 -5.13 17.80
N ALA A 153 13.40 -4.69 16.77
CA ALA A 153 12.95 -4.80 15.38
C ALA A 153 12.75 -6.27 14.94
N LYS A 154 13.67 -7.16 15.30
CA LYS A 154 13.56 -8.60 14.98
C LYS A 154 12.37 -9.27 15.70
N GLU A 155 12.08 -8.88 16.92
CA GLU A 155 10.91 -9.34 17.65
C GLU A 155 9.61 -8.85 16.99
N PHE A 156 9.54 -7.57 16.64
CA PHE A 156 8.41 -7.01 15.90
C PHE A 156 8.20 -7.72 14.54
N GLN A 157 9.26 -7.99 13.76
CA GLN A 157 9.17 -8.71 12.49
C GLN A 157 8.52 -10.08 12.62
N LYS A 158 8.75 -10.79 13.74
CA LYS A 158 8.10 -12.08 13.99
C LYS A 158 6.58 -11.94 14.20
N ILE A 159 6.16 -10.88 14.90
CA ILE A 159 4.75 -10.57 15.15
C ILE A 159 4.08 -10.11 13.84
N ALA A 160 4.72 -9.18 13.13
CA ALA A 160 4.19 -8.61 11.90
C ALA A 160 4.04 -9.64 10.77
N LYS A 161 4.84 -10.69 10.76
CA LYS A 161 4.84 -11.73 9.71
C LYS A 161 3.44 -12.29 9.42
N ASP A 162 2.62 -12.44 10.46
CA ASP A 162 1.29 -13.04 10.38
C ASP A 162 0.16 -11.98 10.27
N CYS A 163 0.53 -10.73 9.95
CA CYS A 163 -0.44 -9.66 9.79
C CYS A 163 -1.24 -9.81 8.49
N THR A 164 -2.57 -9.68 8.60
CA THR A 164 -3.54 -9.80 7.51
C THR A 164 -4.12 -8.45 7.07
N CYS A 165 -3.49 -7.33 7.45
CA CYS A 165 -3.99 -6.00 7.13
C CYS A 165 -4.04 -5.72 5.61
N THR A 166 -4.87 -4.75 5.23
CA THR A 166 -5.04 -4.29 3.85
C THR A 166 -4.15 -3.10 3.49
N PHE A 167 -3.13 -2.80 4.29
CA PHE A 167 -2.23 -1.66 4.07
C PHE A 167 -1.47 -1.80 2.74
N GLU A 168 -1.80 -0.97 1.76
CA GLU A 168 -1.33 -1.08 0.37
C GLU A 168 0.19 -0.91 0.28
N CYS A 169 0.78 0.04 1.03
CA CYS A 169 2.24 0.23 1.02
C CYS A 169 2.96 -1.01 1.54
N ALA A 170 2.46 -1.61 2.62
CA ALA A 170 2.98 -2.87 3.14
C ALA A 170 2.81 -4.00 2.13
N ASN A 171 1.63 -4.10 1.50
CA ASN A 171 1.33 -5.11 0.49
C ASN A 171 2.22 -4.97 -0.75
N ALA A 172 2.55 -3.73 -1.17
CA ALA A 172 3.48 -3.48 -2.26
C ALA A 172 4.88 -4.05 -1.93
N ILE A 173 5.42 -3.69 -0.77
CA ILE A 173 6.73 -4.19 -0.32
C ILE A 173 6.71 -5.71 -0.13
N ASN A 174 5.66 -6.25 0.52
CA ASN A 174 5.53 -7.68 0.73
C ASN A 174 5.53 -8.44 -0.61
N THR A 175 4.80 -7.96 -1.61
CA THR A 175 4.72 -8.55 -2.95
C THR A 175 6.08 -8.51 -3.67
N VAL A 176 6.78 -7.37 -3.63
CA VAL A 176 8.09 -7.22 -4.27
C VAL A 176 9.15 -8.13 -3.63
N TYR A 177 9.10 -8.32 -2.31
CA TYR A 177 10.06 -9.15 -1.58
C TYR A 177 9.64 -10.62 -1.41
N ASP A 178 8.55 -11.04 -2.06
CA ASP A 178 8.14 -12.45 -2.09
C ASP A 178 8.43 -13.07 -3.47
N PRO A 179 9.41 -14.00 -3.59
CA PRO A 179 9.83 -14.57 -4.87
C PRO A 179 8.70 -15.23 -5.68
N LYS A 180 7.64 -15.71 -5.02
CA LYS A 180 6.49 -16.33 -5.70
C LYS A 180 5.78 -15.38 -6.67
N HIS A 181 5.96 -14.06 -6.50
CA HIS A 181 5.33 -13.03 -7.33
C HIS A 181 6.21 -12.57 -8.49
N TRP A 182 7.52 -12.83 -8.47
CA TRP A 182 8.47 -12.25 -9.43
C TRP A 182 8.14 -12.59 -10.89
N LEU A 183 7.82 -13.84 -11.19
CA LEU A 183 7.47 -14.22 -12.56
C LEU A 183 6.27 -13.43 -13.10
N SER A 184 5.25 -13.19 -12.26
CA SER A 184 4.08 -12.41 -12.67
C SER A 184 4.34 -10.92 -12.82
N LEU A 185 5.32 -10.37 -12.10
CA LEU A 185 5.71 -8.96 -12.18
C LEU A 185 6.65 -8.67 -13.37
N ILE A 186 7.54 -9.62 -13.71
CA ILE A 186 8.59 -9.43 -14.72
C ILE A 186 8.12 -9.87 -16.12
N ASN A 187 7.17 -10.80 -16.24
CA ASN A 187 6.72 -11.32 -17.55
C ASN A 187 6.13 -10.19 -18.41
N ILE A 188 7.02 -9.60 -19.21
CA ILE A 188 6.73 -8.65 -20.29
C ILE A 188 6.54 -9.50 -21.55
N LYS A 189 5.29 -9.89 -21.85
CA LYS A 189 4.94 -10.34 -23.18
C LYS A 189 4.48 -9.19 -24.03
#